data_9dc357df93eace385a2dc87a536ea4f3
#
_entry.id   9dc357df93eace385a2dc87a536ea4f3
#
_cell.length_a   1.000
_cell.length_b   1.000
_cell.length_c   1.000
_cell.angle_alpha   90.00
_cell.angle_beta   90.00
_cell.angle_gamma   90.00
#
_symmetry.space_group_name_H-M   'P 1'
#
loop_
_entity.id
_entity.type
_entity.pdbx_description
1 polymer ?
#
loop_
_entity_poly.entity_id
_entity_poly.type
_entity_poly.pdbx_seq_one_letter_code
_entity_poly.pdbx_strand_id
1 'polypeptide(L)'
;MTTPAPTEAEPLQDDSKANGKRRAKERIEIDVRGVSDEIADNVRSYLTLSRYATREDLTDPQVRRLADRAVDEAADALRPFGYYAPHIRSRTTRDEPKWIVRLNIDTGPPVKMREVDVRIEGPGAQDRELNKLARASSLQVGARLDHEAYESLKASLMRTARDRGYLDATLNRRELIVNPTDRTADARLTLETGGRYEFGKLEVEQDVIDDRLLRGFIRFAPGQPYSPTAVANTQYALEDSNYFSLVSVTPGERDAGTLTVPVRIHAEPIKRDRYGVGAGYGTDTGIRGQFTWDNRRVNTHGHRMRAELTASEITYEAAARYIIPVGDPSLEKLEFSLAYINEEIGDLDSERVELTGGLTQVFGRWQQVLFLQLKDETTGFPDGTEDNALLLIPGISYASLPPNFLTGWVRDAAYYFELSGSPQSLGSDASYLRFYARAERVWGLGGPWHLRARGELGTSWVDEFSALPASQRFFAGGDRSVRGFAINELPLGNTGNTDDTGSDDGGGGENKVVGSLELERDFRENFRGAVFFDVGNAFNDWSTPLEYSAGIGVRFRLPMLMIGVDVAQALSESGMKPRFHLNITQVL
;
A
#
# COMPACT_ATOMS: atom_id res chain seq x y z
N MET A 1 56.73 24.17 29.12
CA MET A 1 56.35 23.11 28.15
C MET A 1 54.90 23.33 27.83
N THR A 2 54.66 23.99 26.72
CA THR A 2 53.35 24.42 26.23
C THR A 2 52.78 23.34 25.30
N THR A 3 51.63 22.83 25.66
CA THR A 3 50.85 21.88 24.86
C THR A 3 50.13 22.64 23.72
N PRO A 4 50.17 22.19 22.46
CA PRO A 4 49.45 22.88 21.38
C PRO A 4 47.95 22.57 21.42
N ALA A 5 47.14 23.58 21.06
CA ALA A 5 45.69 23.53 20.92
C ALA A 5 45.26 22.65 19.73
N PRO A 6 44.06 22.03 19.77
CA PRO A 6 43.57 21.22 18.67
C PRO A 6 43.12 22.12 17.51
N THR A 7 43.55 21.74 16.32
CA THR A 7 43.21 22.32 15.03
C THR A 7 41.71 22.18 14.76
N GLU A 8 41.05 23.26 14.42
CA GLU A 8 39.66 23.29 13.89
C GLU A 8 39.59 22.41 12.66
N ALA A 9 38.62 21.48 12.68
CA ALA A 9 38.27 20.69 11.51
C ALA A 9 37.46 21.56 10.56
N GLU A 10 37.91 21.69 9.32
CA GLU A 10 37.16 22.27 8.21
C GLU A 10 35.78 21.54 8.03
N PRO A 11 34.72 22.27 7.74
CA PRO A 11 33.43 21.65 7.47
C PRO A 11 33.49 20.87 6.16
N LEU A 12 33.16 19.59 6.24
CA LEU A 12 32.92 18.72 5.08
C LEU A 12 31.89 19.39 4.17
N GLN A 13 32.31 19.70 2.96
CA GLN A 13 31.42 20.18 1.89
C GLN A 13 30.35 19.11 1.63
N ASP A 14 29.11 19.55 1.72
CA ASP A 14 27.89 18.79 1.40
C ASP A 14 27.83 18.50 -0.11
N ASP A 15 28.24 17.31 -0.51
CA ASP A 15 28.20 16.81 -1.90
C ASP A 15 26.78 16.38 -2.34
N SER A 16 25.72 16.82 -1.65
CA SER A 16 24.34 16.43 -1.96
C SER A 16 23.71 17.16 -3.18
N LYS A 17 24.47 18.00 -3.88
CA LYS A 17 23.94 18.81 -5.02
C LYS A 17 24.30 18.32 -6.43
N ALA A 18 24.78 17.11 -6.62
CA ALA A 18 25.13 16.64 -7.97
C ALA A 18 24.65 15.22 -8.26
N ASN A 19 23.37 14.94 -8.22
CA ASN A 19 22.86 13.68 -8.77
C ASN A 19 21.67 13.87 -9.72
N GLY A 20 21.69 14.91 -10.53
CA GLY A 20 21.05 14.90 -11.83
C GLY A 20 21.92 14.05 -12.77
N LYS A 21 21.82 12.71 -12.70
CA LYS A 21 22.45 11.84 -13.70
C LYS A 21 21.91 12.25 -15.07
N ARG A 22 22.65 13.11 -15.79
CA ARG A 22 22.59 13.17 -17.26
C ARG A 22 22.82 11.71 -17.69
N ARG A 23 21.79 11.03 -18.22
CA ARG A 23 21.97 9.75 -18.90
C ARG A 23 23.09 10.02 -19.91
N ALA A 24 24.25 9.41 -19.70
CA ALA A 24 25.36 9.51 -20.64
C ALA A 24 24.80 9.07 -21.99
N LYS A 25 25.05 9.88 -23.02
CA LYS A 25 24.48 9.64 -24.35
C LYS A 25 25.09 8.35 -24.87
N GLU A 26 24.28 7.31 -25.01
CA GLU A 26 24.74 6.01 -25.51
C GLU A 26 25.39 6.18 -26.90
N ARG A 27 26.62 5.70 -27.02
CA ARG A 27 27.39 5.67 -28.27
C ARG A 27 27.17 4.41 -29.06
N ILE A 28 26.74 3.33 -28.38
CA ILE A 28 26.40 2.05 -29.00
C ILE A 28 24.97 1.72 -28.63
N GLU A 29 24.13 1.60 -29.63
CA GLU A 29 22.75 1.13 -29.49
C GLU A 29 22.70 -0.35 -29.82
N ILE A 30 22.13 -1.17 -28.93
CA ILE A 30 22.04 -2.62 -29.07
C ILE A 30 20.60 -2.99 -29.40
N ASP A 31 20.37 -3.40 -30.63
CA ASP A 31 19.07 -3.81 -31.16
C ASP A 31 19.00 -5.35 -31.22
N VAL A 32 18.28 -5.97 -30.26
CA VAL A 32 18.09 -7.43 -30.19
C VAL A 32 16.71 -7.76 -30.74
N ARG A 33 16.69 -8.66 -31.76
CA ARG A 33 15.46 -9.06 -32.47
C ARG A 33 15.30 -10.57 -32.55
N GLY A 34 14.06 -11.03 -32.71
CA GLY A 34 13.72 -12.44 -32.90
C GLY A 34 13.43 -13.20 -31.61
N VAL A 35 13.39 -12.50 -30.48
CA VAL A 35 13.09 -13.04 -29.14
C VAL A 35 12.09 -12.16 -28.40
N SER A 36 11.52 -12.66 -27.31
CA SER A 36 10.68 -11.84 -26.41
C SER A 36 11.49 -10.73 -25.72
N ASP A 37 10.80 -9.70 -25.23
CA ASP A 37 11.43 -8.57 -24.53
C ASP A 37 12.24 -9.03 -23.33
N GLU A 38 11.74 -9.98 -22.55
CA GLU A 38 12.43 -10.59 -21.41
C GLU A 38 13.78 -11.21 -21.80
N ILE A 39 13.79 -12.01 -22.87
CA ILE A 39 15.03 -12.63 -23.39
C ILE A 39 15.96 -11.56 -23.97
N ALA A 40 15.41 -10.57 -24.67
CA ALA A 40 16.20 -9.47 -25.23
C ALA A 40 16.88 -8.65 -24.13
N ASP A 41 16.21 -8.40 -23.02
CA ASP A 41 16.78 -7.67 -21.87
C ASP A 41 17.86 -8.50 -21.16
N ASN A 42 17.64 -9.81 -21.02
CA ASN A 42 18.69 -10.70 -20.49
C ASN A 42 19.92 -10.73 -21.41
N VAL A 43 19.72 -10.84 -22.73
CA VAL A 43 20.82 -10.77 -23.71
C VAL A 43 21.57 -9.44 -23.55
N ARG A 44 20.87 -8.29 -23.57
CA ARG A 44 21.51 -6.97 -23.39
C ARG A 44 22.31 -6.88 -22.10
N SER A 45 21.78 -7.42 -21.00
CA SER A 45 22.44 -7.39 -19.68
C SER A 45 23.71 -8.25 -19.64
N TYR A 46 23.73 -9.35 -20.39
CA TYR A 46 24.84 -10.28 -20.45
C TYR A 46 25.99 -9.81 -21.35
N LEU A 47 25.69 -8.96 -22.35
CA LEU A 47 26.67 -8.51 -23.33
C LEU A 47 27.75 -7.62 -22.70
N THR A 48 29.02 -7.93 -22.94
CA THR A 48 30.15 -7.03 -22.65
C THR A 48 29.96 -5.69 -23.35
N LEU A 49 29.41 -5.68 -24.56
CA LEU A 49 29.12 -4.50 -25.37
C LEU A 49 28.27 -3.46 -24.62
N SER A 50 27.30 -3.89 -23.80
CA SER A 50 26.43 -3.00 -22.99
C SER A 50 27.21 -2.20 -21.95
N ARG A 51 28.28 -2.77 -21.38
CA ARG A 51 29.15 -2.09 -20.40
C ARG A 51 29.97 -0.97 -21.05
N TYR A 52 30.18 -1.04 -22.36
CA TYR A 52 30.91 -0.04 -23.13
C TYR A 52 30.02 0.92 -23.90
N ALA A 53 28.69 0.78 -23.82
CA ALA A 53 27.73 1.54 -24.62
C ALA A 53 27.84 3.08 -24.47
N THR A 54 28.32 3.55 -23.32
CA THR A 54 28.49 4.99 -23.02
C THR A 54 29.91 5.50 -23.17
N ARG A 55 30.91 4.64 -23.51
CA ARG A 55 32.32 5.06 -23.63
C ARG A 55 32.54 5.87 -24.91
N GLU A 56 33.28 6.98 -24.78
CA GLU A 56 33.56 7.91 -25.89
C GLU A 56 34.84 7.57 -26.65
N ASP A 57 35.75 6.79 -26.07
CA ASP A 57 37.10 6.49 -26.56
C ASP A 57 37.17 5.20 -27.42
N LEU A 58 36.03 4.62 -27.81
CA LEU A 58 36.01 3.39 -28.60
C LEU A 58 36.34 3.64 -30.08
N THR A 59 37.29 2.87 -30.60
CA THR A 59 37.64 2.86 -32.02
C THR A 59 36.77 1.84 -32.79
N ASP A 60 36.61 2.07 -34.11
CA ASP A 60 35.85 1.18 -34.99
C ASP A 60 36.28 -0.30 -34.91
N PRO A 61 37.59 -0.65 -34.88
CA PRO A 61 38.02 -2.03 -34.70
C PRO A 61 37.66 -2.62 -33.33
N GLN A 62 37.57 -1.80 -32.29
CA GLN A 62 37.15 -2.27 -30.97
C GLN A 62 35.67 -2.59 -30.93
N VAL A 63 34.81 -1.72 -31.49
CA VAL A 63 33.36 -1.97 -31.58
C VAL A 63 33.08 -3.24 -32.39
N ARG A 64 33.76 -3.46 -33.53
CA ARG A 64 33.60 -4.68 -34.32
C ARG A 64 33.97 -5.93 -33.54
N ARG A 65 35.11 -5.95 -32.84
CA ARG A 65 35.51 -7.08 -31.97
C ARG A 65 34.51 -7.35 -30.86
N LEU A 66 33.95 -6.32 -30.27
CA LEU A 66 32.89 -6.45 -29.25
C LEU A 66 31.59 -7.00 -29.87
N ALA A 67 31.25 -6.59 -31.09
CA ALA A 67 30.08 -7.10 -31.80
C ALA A 67 30.24 -8.56 -32.27
N ASP A 68 31.44 -8.97 -32.64
CA ASP A 68 31.73 -10.37 -32.96
C ASP A 68 31.61 -11.25 -31.70
N ARG A 69 32.17 -10.80 -30.60
CA ARG A 69 32.05 -11.47 -29.28
C ARG A 69 30.62 -11.52 -28.77
N ALA A 70 29.81 -10.51 -29.10
CA ALA A 70 28.42 -10.45 -28.69
C ALA A 70 27.56 -11.61 -29.22
N VAL A 71 27.98 -12.27 -30.30
CA VAL A 71 27.31 -13.46 -30.83
C VAL A 71 27.43 -14.63 -29.86
N ASP A 72 28.64 -14.90 -29.36
CA ASP A 72 28.87 -15.98 -28.40
C ASP A 72 28.23 -15.66 -27.05
N GLU A 73 28.38 -14.43 -26.59
CA GLU A 73 27.76 -13.96 -25.34
C GLU A 73 26.23 -14.04 -25.40
N ALA A 74 25.60 -13.68 -26.52
CA ALA A 74 24.16 -13.81 -26.71
C ALA A 74 23.71 -15.28 -26.72
N ALA A 75 24.52 -16.18 -27.33
CA ALA A 75 24.23 -17.63 -27.30
C ALA A 75 24.28 -18.18 -25.86
N ASP A 76 25.26 -17.73 -25.05
CA ASP A 76 25.33 -18.10 -23.64
C ASP A 76 24.16 -17.53 -22.83
N ALA A 77 23.74 -16.28 -23.10
CA ALA A 77 22.59 -15.64 -22.47
C ALA A 77 21.24 -16.32 -22.75
N LEU A 78 21.15 -17.13 -23.80
CA LEU A 78 19.94 -17.88 -24.16
C LEU A 78 19.83 -19.24 -23.45
N ARG A 79 20.94 -19.79 -22.92
CA ARG A 79 20.96 -21.10 -22.24
C ARG A 79 20.03 -21.17 -21.04
N PRO A 80 19.94 -20.15 -20.18
CA PRO A 80 19.00 -20.18 -19.07
C PRO A 80 17.54 -20.37 -19.47
N PHE A 81 17.18 -19.95 -20.67
CA PHE A 81 15.84 -20.10 -21.24
C PHE A 81 15.68 -21.43 -22.03
N GLY A 82 16.66 -22.33 -21.95
CA GLY A 82 16.60 -23.64 -22.61
C GLY A 82 16.99 -23.65 -24.08
N TYR A 83 17.57 -22.59 -24.61
CA TYR A 83 18.05 -22.54 -26.02
C TYR A 83 19.55 -22.71 -26.09
N TYR A 84 19.99 -23.86 -26.58
CA TYR A 84 21.39 -24.29 -26.60
C TYR A 84 22.03 -24.32 -27.99
N ALA A 85 21.24 -24.17 -29.03
CA ALA A 85 21.71 -24.18 -30.43
C ALA A 85 21.06 -23.02 -31.21
N PRO A 86 21.20 -21.76 -30.74
CA PRO A 86 20.66 -20.61 -31.47
C PRO A 86 21.49 -20.30 -32.72
N HIS A 87 20.85 -19.72 -33.74
CA HIS A 87 21.49 -19.09 -34.87
C HIS A 87 21.45 -17.57 -34.72
N ILE A 88 22.61 -16.94 -34.49
CA ILE A 88 22.71 -15.52 -34.23
C ILE A 88 23.51 -14.84 -35.33
N ARG A 89 22.96 -13.78 -35.89
CA ARG A 89 23.64 -12.94 -36.90
C ARG A 89 23.82 -11.54 -36.35
N SER A 90 25.07 -11.09 -36.26
CA SER A 90 25.42 -9.72 -35.88
C SER A 90 25.54 -8.83 -37.10
N ARG A 91 24.99 -7.62 -37.03
CA ARG A 91 25.21 -6.57 -38.04
C ARG A 91 25.53 -5.26 -37.34
N THR A 92 26.70 -4.71 -37.67
CA THR A 92 27.14 -3.42 -37.12
C THR A 92 27.02 -2.36 -38.20
N THR A 93 26.29 -1.28 -37.92
CA THR A 93 26.13 -0.09 -38.77
C THR A 93 26.56 1.15 -38.01
N ARG A 94 27.18 2.10 -38.69
CA ARG A 94 27.54 3.37 -38.12
C ARG A 94 26.49 4.43 -38.55
N ASP A 95 25.80 4.97 -37.58
CA ASP A 95 24.84 6.07 -37.75
C ASP A 95 25.32 7.22 -36.86
N GLU A 96 26.14 8.09 -37.47
CA GLU A 96 26.88 9.12 -36.70
C GLU A 96 25.93 9.99 -35.85
N PRO A 97 26.22 10.16 -34.56
CA PRO A 97 27.43 9.81 -33.82
C PRO A 97 27.42 8.43 -33.13
N LYS A 98 26.49 7.55 -33.46
CA LYS A 98 26.25 6.26 -32.78
C LYS A 98 26.66 5.07 -33.65
N TRP A 99 26.97 3.98 -32.94
CA TRP A 99 27.04 2.64 -33.52
C TRP A 99 25.73 1.89 -33.22
N ILE A 100 25.14 1.23 -34.21
CA ILE A 100 24.00 0.34 -34.04
C ILE A 100 24.50 -1.09 -34.25
N VAL A 101 24.47 -1.88 -33.18
CA VAL A 101 24.79 -3.31 -33.24
C VAL A 101 23.47 -4.08 -33.14
N ARG A 102 23.08 -4.67 -34.26
CA ARG A 102 21.84 -5.46 -34.34
C ARG A 102 22.17 -6.94 -34.26
N LEU A 103 21.56 -7.64 -33.31
CA LEU A 103 21.60 -9.08 -33.14
C LEU A 103 20.25 -9.65 -33.55
N ASN A 104 20.24 -10.40 -34.68
CA ASN A 104 19.07 -11.16 -35.10
C ASN A 104 19.23 -12.60 -34.60
N ILE A 105 18.34 -13.00 -33.69
CA ILE A 105 18.40 -14.27 -32.98
C ILE A 105 17.28 -15.18 -33.49
N ASP A 106 17.67 -16.33 -34.00
CA ASP A 106 16.80 -17.48 -34.15
C ASP A 106 17.18 -18.47 -33.06
N THR A 107 16.29 -18.62 -32.07
CA THR A 107 16.55 -19.44 -30.87
C THR A 107 16.71 -20.92 -31.19
N GLY A 108 16.23 -21.38 -32.34
CA GLY A 108 16.09 -22.79 -32.63
C GLY A 108 15.12 -23.49 -31.67
N PRO A 109 15.01 -24.84 -31.79
CA PRO A 109 14.12 -25.60 -30.91
C PRO A 109 14.68 -25.69 -29.48
N PRO A 110 13.82 -25.51 -28.44
CA PRO A 110 14.25 -25.53 -27.05
C PRO A 110 14.58 -26.95 -26.57
N VAL A 111 15.44 -27.03 -25.57
CA VAL A 111 15.64 -28.23 -24.76
C VAL A 111 14.40 -28.44 -23.89
N LYS A 112 13.91 -29.67 -23.78
CA LYS A 112 12.75 -30.06 -22.99
C LYS A 112 13.13 -30.94 -21.81
N MET A 113 12.41 -30.79 -20.71
CA MET A 113 12.58 -31.67 -19.55
C MET A 113 12.13 -33.09 -19.89
N ARG A 114 13.04 -34.04 -19.74
CA ARG A 114 12.80 -35.49 -19.92
C ARG A 114 12.45 -36.16 -18.61
N GLU A 115 13.19 -35.82 -17.55
CA GLU A 115 13.01 -36.34 -16.19
C GLU A 115 13.05 -35.20 -15.17
N VAL A 116 12.14 -35.26 -14.20
CA VAL A 116 12.16 -34.38 -13.01
C VAL A 116 12.00 -35.26 -11.79
N ASP A 117 13.10 -35.51 -11.08
CA ASP A 117 13.16 -36.35 -9.88
C ASP A 117 13.49 -35.44 -8.68
N VAL A 118 12.48 -35.16 -7.83
CA VAL A 118 12.61 -34.36 -6.61
C VAL A 118 12.29 -35.24 -5.43
N ARG A 119 13.29 -35.57 -4.62
CA ARG A 119 13.16 -36.43 -3.44
C ARG A 119 13.39 -35.65 -2.16
N ILE A 120 12.61 -35.97 -1.16
CA ILE A 120 12.76 -35.47 0.21
C ILE A 120 13.08 -36.66 1.09
N GLU A 121 14.24 -36.61 1.73
CA GLU A 121 14.77 -37.68 2.57
C GLU A 121 14.88 -37.20 4.03
N GLY A 122 15.05 -38.16 4.96
CA GLY A 122 15.11 -37.88 6.38
C GLY A 122 13.74 -37.71 7.06
N PRO A 123 13.70 -37.16 8.27
CA PRO A 123 12.46 -37.00 9.07
C PRO A 123 11.38 -36.14 8.38
N GLY A 124 11.79 -35.26 7.48
CA GLY A 124 10.87 -34.41 6.70
C GLY A 124 10.28 -35.05 5.45
N ALA A 125 10.59 -36.33 5.15
CA ALA A 125 10.10 -37.02 3.95
C ALA A 125 8.56 -37.05 3.82
N GLN A 126 7.84 -37.00 4.95
CA GLN A 126 6.38 -36.96 4.99
C GLN A 126 5.81 -35.55 5.21
N ASP A 127 6.63 -34.50 5.23
CA ASP A 127 6.16 -33.14 5.40
C ASP A 127 5.29 -32.69 4.21
N ARG A 128 4.06 -32.29 4.50
CA ARG A 128 3.04 -31.97 3.48
C ARG A 128 3.46 -30.80 2.60
N GLU A 129 4.01 -29.74 3.20
CA GLU A 129 4.35 -28.52 2.43
C GLU A 129 5.57 -28.75 1.55
N LEU A 130 6.59 -29.47 2.04
CA LEU A 130 7.73 -29.83 1.23
C LEU A 130 7.31 -30.72 0.05
N ASN A 131 6.47 -31.74 0.30
CA ASN A 131 5.97 -32.62 -0.77
C ASN A 131 5.05 -31.88 -1.76
N LYS A 132 4.23 -30.93 -1.29
CA LYS A 132 3.40 -30.09 -2.14
C LYS A 132 4.29 -29.24 -3.07
N LEU A 133 5.34 -28.62 -2.52
CA LEU A 133 6.28 -27.81 -3.28
C LEU A 133 7.04 -28.65 -4.33
N ALA A 134 7.48 -29.86 -3.96
CA ALA A 134 8.17 -30.78 -4.87
C ALA A 134 7.27 -31.18 -6.06
N ARG A 135 5.97 -31.35 -5.85
CA ARG A 135 5.00 -31.76 -6.89
C ARG A 135 4.47 -30.59 -7.72
N ALA A 136 4.33 -29.41 -7.13
CA ALA A 136 3.75 -28.22 -7.75
C ALA A 136 4.79 -27.35 -8.47
N SER A 137 6.01 -27.86 -8.67
CA SER A 137 7.07 -27.10 -9.34
C SER A 137 6.70 -26.80 -10.79
N SER A 138 7.15 -25.65 -11.29
CA SER A 138 7.05 -25.26 -12.70
C SER A 138 7.89 -26.15 -13.64
N LEU A 139 8.81 -26.96 -13.07
CA LEU A 139 9.54 -27.98 -13.78
C LEU A 139 8.66 -29.19 -14.03
N GLN A 140 8.17 -29.35 -15.25
CA GLN A 140 7.33 -30.48 -15.63
C GLN A 140 7.97 -31.23 -16.80
N VAL A 141 7.83 -32.56 -16.82
CA VAL A 141 8.26 -33.39 -17.95
C VAL A 141 7.57 -32.90 -19.23
N GLY A 142 8.36 -32.71 -20.30
CA GLY A 142 7.90 -32.18 -21.58
C GLY A 142 7.88 -30.66 -21.69
N ALA A 143 7.95 -29.92 -20.59
CA ALA A 143 8.07 -28.45 -20.59
C ALA A 143 9.46 -28.03 -21.09
N ARG A 144 9.56 -26.80 -21.58
CA ARG A 144 10.84 -26.16 -21.89
C ARG A 144 11.71 -26.07 -20.64
N LEU A 145 13.00 -26.36 -20.78
CA LEU A 145 13.97 -26.14 -19.73
C LEU A 145 14.02 -24.64 -19.39
N ASP A 146 13.88 -24.34 -18.11
CA ASP A 146 14.00 -23.02 -17.52
C ASP A 146 14.90 -23.12 -16.28
N HIS A 147 16.07 -22.47 -16.34
CA HIS A 147 17.02 -22.48 -15.23
C HIS A 147 16.53 -21.70 -14.03
N GLU A 148 15.77 -20.60 -14.25
CA GLU A 148 15.19 -19.82 -13.15
C GLU A 148 14.18 -20.65 -12.35
N ALA A 149 13.34 -21.41 -13.03
CA ALA A 149 12.42 -22.35 -12.39
C ALA A 149 13.15 -23.42 -11.54
N TYR A 150 14.29 -23.93 -12.04
CA TYR A 150 15.13 -24.89 -11.29
C TYR A 150 15.76 -24.24 -10.05
N GLU A 151 16.36 -23.07 -10.17
CA GLU A 151 16.98 -22.35 -9.06
C GLU A 151 15.93 -21.90 -8.01
N SER A 152 14.76 -21.42 -8.49
CA SER A 152 13.64 -21.03 -7.65
C SER A 152 13.08 -22.22 -6.85
N LEU A 153 13.01 -23.41 -7.45
CA LEU A 153 12.60 -24.63 -6.74
C LEU A 153 13.59 -25.00 -5.63
N LYS A 154 14.90 -24.98 -5.92
CA LYS A 154 15.95 -25.23 -4.92
C LYS A 154 15.87 -24.24 -3.75
N ALA A 155 15.79 -22.95 -4.06
CA ALA A 155 15.68 -21.89 -3.06
C ALA A 155 14.40 -22.02 -2.21
N SER A 156 13.29 -22.38 -2.85
CA SER A 156 12.00 -22.57 -2.18
C SER A 156 11.99 -23.79 -1.28
N LEU A 157 12.57 -24.92 -1.72
CA LEU A 157 12.71 -26.13 -0.90
C LEU A 157 13.54 -25.84 0.35
N MET A 158 14.69 -25.18 0.21
CA MET A 158 15.57 -24.84 1.34
C MET A 158 14.92 -23.85 2.31
N ARG A 159 14.25 -22.82 1.78
CA ARG A 159 13.54 -21.83 2.61
C ARG A 159 12.39 -22.48 3.36
N THR A 160 11.57 -23.28 2.68
CA THR A 160 10.44 -23.99 3.30
C THR A 160 10.92 -24.99 4.34
N ALA A 161 11.99 -25.75 4.06
CA ALA A 161 12.57 -26.67 5.05
C ALA A 161 12.99 -25.93 6.31
N ARG A 162 13.72 -24.81 6.19
CA ARG A 162 14.15 -24.00 7.33
C ARG A 162 12.99 -23.41 8.10
N ASP A 163 11.96 -22.93 7.39
CA ASP A 163 10.77 -22.33 8.01
C ASP A 163 9.89 -23.38 8.72
N ARG A 164 10.10 -24.63 8.43
CA ARG A 164 9.43 -25.75 9.09
C ARG A 164 10.28 -26.44 10.17
N GLY A 165 11.41 -25.84 10.52
CA GLY A 165 12.30 -26.31 11.59
C GLY A 165 13.42 -27.27 11.14
N TYR A 166 13.55 -27.57 9.87
CA TYR A 166 14.64 -28.42 9.36
C TYR A 166 15.88 -27.55 9.10
N LEU A 167 16.54 -27.13 10.17
CA LEU A 167 17.66 -26.15 10.09
C LEU A 167 18.92 -26.73 9.49
N ASP A 168 19.10 -28.04 9.57
CA ASP A 168 20.25 -28.76 9.03
C ASP A 168 19.99 -29.30 7.61
N ALA A 169 18.86 -28.88 7.01
CA ALA A 169 18.50 -29.30 5.67
C ALA A 169 19.59 -28.94 4.64
N THR A 170 19.92 -29.91 3.78
CA THR A 170 20.91 -29.77 2.72
C THR A 170 20.41 -30.40 1.42
N LEU A 171 20.80 -29.81 0.29
CA LEU A 171 20.57 -30.42 -1.01
C LEU A 171 21.78 -31.31 -1.36
N ASN A 172 21.66 -32.61 -1.05
CA ASN A 172 22.71 -33.59 -1.30
C ASN A 172 22.87 -33.89 -2.80
N ARG A 173 21.79 -33.83 -3.55
CA ARG A 173 21.80 -33.93 -5.01
C ARG A 173 21.15 -32.68 -5.59
N ARG A 174 21.85 -32.04 -6.55
CA ARG A 174 21.43 -30.79 -7.22
C ARG A 174 21.96 -30.79 -8.65
N GLU A 175 21.47 -31.72 -9.46
CA GLU A 175 21.94 -31.93 -10.80
C GLU A 175 20.91 -31.44 -11.82
N LEU A 176 21.36 -30.65 -12.78
CA LEU A 176 20.64 -30.33 -14.00
C LEU A 176 21.51 -30.76 -15.17
N ILE A 177 21.17 -31.91 -15.75
CA ILE A 177 21.94 -32.54 -16.84
C ILE A 177 21.26 -32.19 -18.16
N VAL A 178 21.96 -31.43 -18.98
CA VAL A 178 21.45 -30.99 -20.30
C VAL A 178 22.17 -31.73 -21.40
N ASN A 179 21.40 -32.34 -22.31
CA ASN A 179 21.90 -32.89 -23.54
C ASN A 179 21.42 -32.05 -24.74
N PRO A 180 22.26 -31.12 -25.24
CA PRO A 180 21.89 -30.26 -26.36
C PRO A 180 21.61 -31.02 -27.67
N THR A 181 22.28 -32.15 -27.88
CA THR A 181 22.13 -32.95 -29.10
C THR A 181 20.75 -33.59 -29.19
N ASP A 182 20.31 -34.22 -28.10
CA ASP A 182 18.99 -34.85 -28.00
C ASP A 182 17.90 -33.84 -27.60
N ARG A 183 18.28 -32.61 -27.26
CA ARG A 183 17.40 -31.53 -26.77
C ARG A 183 16.59 -31.95 -25.56
N THR A 184 17.24 -32.64 -24.62
CA THR A 184 16.64 -33.12 -23.38
C THR A 184 17.40 -32.63 -22.17
N ALA A 185 16.68 -32.47 -21.04
CA ALA A 185 17.27 -32.16 -19.74
C ALA A 185 16.65 -33.02 -18.64
N ASP A 186 17.48 -33.44 -17.69
CA ASP A 186 17.07 -34.14 -16.47
C ASP A 186 17.38 -33.26 -15.24
N ALA A 187 16.40 -33.02 -14.39
CA ALA A 187 16.58 -32.38 -13.11
C ALA A 187 16.47 -33.41 -11.99
N ARG A 188 17.50 -33.49 -11.15
CA ARG A 188 17.55 -34.41 -10.01
C ARG A 188 17.91 -33.64 -8.75
N LEU A 189 16.96 -33.54 -7.81
CA LEU A 189 17.11 -32.86 -6.54
C LEU A 189 16.84 -33.83 -5.41
N THR A 190 17.73 -33.88 -4.43
CA THR A 190 17.50 -34.63 -3.18
C THR A 190 17.73 -33.70 -2.02
N LEU A 191 16.66 -33.41 -1.28
CA LEU A 191 16.68 -32.63 -0.06
C LEU A 191 16.77 -33.61 1.13
N GLU A 192 17.89 -33.61 1.84
CA GLU A 192 18.03 -34.25 3.15
C GLU A 192 17.66 -33.23 4.22
N THR A 193 16.63 -33.52 5.00
CA THR A 193 16.07 -32.55 5.94
C THR A 193 16.82 -32.45 7.27
N GLY A 194 17.46 -33.53 7.70
CA GLY A 194 17.95 -33.59 9.09
C GLY A 194 16.83 -33.57 10.12
N GLY A 195 17.20 -33.40 11.40
CA GLY A 195 16.26 -33.30 12.51
C GLY A 195 15.37 -32.05 12.45
N ARG A 196 14.17 -32.14 12.98
CA ARG A 196 13.25 -31.01 13.07
C ARG A 196 13.44 -30.30 14.40
N TYR A 197 13.92 -29.06 14.34
CA TYR A 197 14.08 -28.23 15.54
C TYR A 197 12.73 -27.63 15.98
N GLU A 198 12.60 -27.44 17.28
CA GLU A 198 11.48 -26.79 17.93
C GLU A 198 11.94 -25.53 18.69
N PHE A 199 11.00 -24.63 18.97
CA PHE A 199 11.27 -23.50 19.86
C PHE A 199 11.56 -24.00 21.27
N GLY A 200 12.72 -23.64 21.80
CA GLY A 200 13.16 -23.94 23.16
C GLY A 200 12.66 -22.88 24.15
N LYS A 201 13.52 -22.59 25.16
CA LYS A 201 13.22 -21.60 26.20
C LYS A 201 13.09 -20.20 25.58
N LEU A 202 12.05 -19.48 25.99
CA LEU A 202 11.88 -18.05 25.70
C LEU A 202 12.42 -17.24 26.87
N GLU A 203 13.39 -16.36 26.59
CA GLU A 203 13.94 -15.39 27.53
C GLU A 203 13.48 -13.99 27.15
N VAL A 204 12.90 -13.25 28.10
CA VAL A 204 12.32 -11.93 27.87
C VAL A 204 12.99 -10.92 28.79
N GLU A 205 13.51 -9.86 28.18
CA GLU A 205 14.13 -8.71 28.86
C GLU A 205 13.35 -7.44 28.48
N GLN A 206 12.27 -7.14 29.22
CA GLN A 206 11.48 -5.91 29.12
C GLN A 206 10.64 -5.72 30.40
N ASP A 207 10.30 -4.46 30.72
CA ASP A 207 9.47 -4.07 31.87
C ASP A 207 8.33 -3.10 31.47
N VAL A 208 8.05 -2.99 30.18
CA VAL A 208 7.19 -1.97 29.58
C VAL A 208 5.73 -2.37 29.63
N ILE A 209 5.43 -3.59 29.22
CA ILE A 209 4.09 -4.17 29.17
C ILE A 209 4.05 -5.49 29.94
N ASP A 210 2.85 -5.87 30.39
CA ASP A 210 2.68 -7.12 31.12
C ASP A 210 2.85 -8.37 30.23
N ASP A 211 3.09 -9.52 30.87
CA ASP A 211 3.33 -10.80 30.18
C ASP A 211 2.14 -11.25 29.33
N ARG A 212 0.93 -10.91 29.73
CA ARG A 212 -0.29 -11.30 29.00
C ARG A 212 -0.34 -10.58 27.65
N LEU A 213 -0.13 -9.28 27.67
CA LEU A 213 -0.11 -8.45 26.45
C LEU A 213 1.08 -8.83 25.56
N LEU A 214 2.28 -9.02 26.15
CA LEU A 214 3.47 -9.42 25.42
C LEU A 214 3.25 -10.72 24.65
N ARG A 215 2.64 -11.73 25.29
CA ARG A 215 2.34 -13.02 24.64
C ARG A 215 1.43 -12.87 23.43
N GLY A 216 0.56 -11.87 23.39
CA GLY A 216 -0.27 -11.56 22.24
C GLY A 216 0.51 -11.15 20.98
N PHE A 217 1.72 -10.62 21.15
CA PHE A 217 2.60 -10.25 20.02
C PHE A 217 3.49 -11.41 19.57
N ILE A 218 3.71 -12.42 20.39
CA ILE A 218 4.62 -13.54 20.10
C ILE A 218 3.91 -14.54 19.17
N ARG A 219 4.54 -14.85 18.03
CA ARG A 219 3.99 -15.69 16.96
C ARG A 219 4.44 -17.15 17.02
N PHE A 220 5.00 -17.57 18.15
CA PHE A 220 5.43 -18.94 18.41
C PHE A 220 5.29 -19.31 19.89
N ALA A 221 5.33 -20.60 20.19
CA ALA A 221 5.37 -21.10 21.56
C ALA A 221 6.46 -22.17 21.70
N PRO A 222 7.07 -22.34 22.90
CA PRO A 222 7.98 -23.43 23.18
C PRO A 222 7.37 -24.80 22.80
N GLY A 223 8.16 -25.67 22.16
CA GLY A 223 7.72 -26.97 21.66
C GLY A 223 7.02 -26.95 20.31
N GLN A 224 6.74 -25.78 19.73
CA GLN A 224 6.30 -25.70 18.34
C GLN A 224 7.51 -25.81 17.37
N PRO A 225 7.28 -26.29 16.14
CA PRO A 225 8.32 -26.30 15.12
C PRO A 225 8.96 -24.92 14.94
N TYR A 226 10.29 -24.86 14.95
CA TYR A 226 11.01 -23.61 14.78
C TYR A 226 10.75 -23.01 13.40
N SER A 227 10.52 -21.71 13.35
CA SER A 227 10.31 -20.94 12.11
C SER A 227 11.00 -19.58 12.21
N PRO A 228 12.00 -19.29 11.34
CA PRO A 228 12.59 -17.96 11.22
C PRO A 228 11.53 -16.88 10.90
N THR A 229 10.53 -17.23 10.10
CA THR A 229 9.41 -16.33 9.77
C THR A 229 8.59 -15.97 11.01
N ALA A 230 8.35 -16.92 11.92
CA ALA A 230 7.66 -16.65 13.19
C ALA A 230 8.47 -15.72 14.11
N VAL A 231 9.80 -15.89 14.15
CA VAL A 231 10.72 -14.99 14.88
C VAL A 231 10.63 -13.57 14.30
N ALA A 232 10.78 -13.42 12.98
CA ALA A 232 10.69 -12.14 12.30
C ALA A 232 9.32 -11.47 12.49
N ASN A 233 8.23 -12.23 12.37
CA ASN A 233 6.87 -11.70 12.57
C ASN A 233 6.64 -11.26 14.03
N THR A 234 7.26 -11.93 15.01
CA THR A 234 7.24 -11.48 16.41
C THR A 234 7.97 -10.16 16.57
N GLN A 235 9.15 -10.01 15.96
CA GLN A 235 9.88 -8.75 15.99
C GLN A 235 9.07 -7.62 15.37
N TYR A 236 8.53 -7.80 14.17
CA TYR A 236 7.68 -6.80 13.51
C TYR A 236 6.44 -6.45 14.34
N ALA A 237 5.77 -7.43 14.93
CA ALA A 237 4.60 -7.18 15.77
C ALA A 237 4.93 -6.33 17.01
N LEU A 238 6.08 -6.57 17.64
CA LEU A 238 6.55 -5.78 18.76
C LEU A 238 7.03 -4.38 18.35
N GLU A 239 7.75 -4.24 17.23
CA GLU A 239 8.17 -2.95 16.68
C GLU A 239 6.95 -2.07 16.31
N ASP A 240 5.96 -2.65 15.64
CA ASP A 240 4.74 -1.95 15.20
C ASP A 240 3.79 -1.62 16.35
N SER A 241 3.96 -2.26 17.50
CA SER A 241 3.14 -2.01 18.69
C SER A 241 3.23 -0.59 19.23
N ASN A 242 4.30 0.14 18.90
CA ASN A 242 4.61 1.49 19.41
C ASN A 242 4.83 1.57 20.93
N TYR A 243 5.11 0.45 21.61
CA TYR A 243 5.51 0.45 23.03
C TYR A 243 7.02 0.56 23.21
N PHE A 244 7.79 0.18 22.18
CA PHE A 244 9.24 0.03 22.23
C PHE A 244 9.94 0.94 21.22
N SER A 245 11.12 1.41 21.57
CA SER A 245 12.02 2.16 20.68
C SER A 245 13.00 1.26 19.97
N LEU A 246 13.37 0.15 20.62
CA LEU A 246 14.24 -0.88 20.09
C LEU A 246 13.64 -2.24 20.43
N VAL A 247 13.60 -3.13 19.46
CA VAL A 247 13.20 -4.53 19.64
C VAL A 247 14.22 -5.42 18.96
N SER A 248 14.66 -6.44 19.66
CA SER A 248 15.53 -7.49 19.12
C SER A 248 14.98 -8.85 19.52
N VAL A 249 14.60 -9.66 18.53
CA VAL A 249 14.16 -11.04 18.73
C VAL A 249 15.21 -11.95 18.08
N THR A 250 16.11 -12.50 18.91
CA THR A 250 17.26 -13.26 18.44
C THR A 250 17.19 -14.72 18.84
N PRO A 251 17.35 -15.66 17.88
CA PRO A 251 17.59 -17.05 18.22
C PRO A 251 18.97 -17.21 18.87
N GLY A 252 19.02 -18.01 19.93
CA GLY A 252 20.27 -18.42 20.55
C GLY A 252 20.91 -19.61 19.84
N GLU A 253 21.96 -20.17 20.46
CA GLU A 253 22.59 -21.37 19.93
C GLU A 253 21.61 -22.55 19.95
N ARG A 254 21.54 -23.25 18.81
CA ARG A 254 20.71 -24.43 18.67
C ARG A 254 21.34 -25.62 19.39
N ASP A 255 20.55 -26.35 20.13
CA ASP A 255 20.95 -27.59 20.76
C ASP A 255 20.61 -28.78 19.86
N ALA A 256 21.64 -29.38 19.26
CA ALA A 256 21.48 -30.54 18.40
C ALA A 256 21.09 -31.83 19.15
N GLY A 257 21.33 -31.88 20.46
CA GLY A 257 20.99 -33.04 21.30
C GLY A 257 19.49 -33.10 21.61
N THR A 258 18.89 -31.94 21.88
CA THR A 258 17.45 -31.81 22.17
C THR A 258 16.64 -31.32 20.97
N LEU A 259 17.29 -30.95 19.86
CA LEU A 259 16.68 -30.34 18.68
C LEU A 259 15.85 -29.09 19.04
N THR A 260 16.40 -28.22 19.91
CA THR A 260 15.70 -26.98 20.32
C THR A 260 16.52 -25.73 20.01
N VAL A 261 15.81 -24.62 19.77
CA VAL A 261 16.38 -23.29 19.57
C VAL A 261 15.78 -22.34 20.61
N PRO A 262 16.55 -21.89 21.61
CA PRO A 262 16.06 -20.88 22.54
C PRO A 262 15.94 -19.54 21.80
N VAL A 263 15.01 -18.68 22.25
CA VAL A 263 14.82 -17.34 21.68
C VAL A 263 14.87 -16.31 22.79
N ARG A 264 15.62 -15.22 22.55
CA ARG A 264 15.69 -14.07 23.44
C ARG A 264 14.96 -12.89 22.80
N ILE A 265 14.09 -12.24 23.59
CA ILE A 265 13.45 -10.97 23.26
C ILE A 265 14.07 -9.91 24.18
N HIS A 266 14.67 -8.89 23.58
CA HIS A 266 15.13 -7.69 24.28
C HIS A 266 14.41 -6.49 23.69
N ALA A 267 13.76 -5.67 24.56
CA ALA A 267 13.00 -4.53 24.09
C ALA A 267 13.10 -3.35 25.04
N GLU A 268 13.45 -2.18 24.50
CA GLU A 268 13.60 -0.92 25.24
C GLU A 268 12.36 -0.04 25.08
N PRO A 269 11.95 0.69 26.15
CA PRO A 269 10.75 1.53 26.10
C PRO A 269 10.91 2.71 25.15
N ILE A 270 9.82 3.05 24.44
CA ILE A 270 9.69 4.31 23.73
C ILE A 270 9.20 5.40 24.69
N LYS A 271 9.43 6.67 24.36
CA LYS A 271 8.84 7.80 25.09
C LYS A 271 7.30 7.68 25.08
N ARG A 272 6.71 7.82 26.29
CA ARG A 272 5.25 7.65 26.48
C ARG A 272 4.44 8.64 25.66
N ASP A 273 4.83 9.91 25.69
CA ASP A 273 4.09 10.98 25.07
C ASP A 273 4.73 11.41 23.76
N ARG A 274 3.89 11.55 22.75
CA ARG A 274 4.23 12.11 21.44
C ARG A 274 3.31 13.29 21.16
N TYR A 275 3.90 14.39 20.73
CA TYR A 275 3.17 15.58 20.29
C TYR A 275 3.37 15.75 18.79
N GLY A 276 2.32 16.05 18.07
CA GLY A 276 2.33 16.36 16.66
C GLY A 276 1.66 17.69 16.39
N VAL A 277 2.23 18.47 15.48
CA VAL A 277 1.63 19.72 15.00
C VAL A 277 1.61 19.65 13.48
N GLY A 278 0.45 19.89 12.88
CA GLY A 278 0.23 19.94 11.45
C GLY A 278 -0.33 21.29 11.03
N ALA A 279 0.04 21.73 9.84
CA ALA A 279 -0.59 22.89 9.19
C ALA A 279 -0.80 22.56 7.72
N GLY A 280 -1.87 23.08 7.13
CA GLY A 280 -2.21 22.86 5.73
C GLY A 280 -3.07 23.99 5.18
N TYR A 281 -3.28 23.95 3.88
CA TYR A 281 -4.21 24.83 3.20
C TYR A 281 -4.93 24.04 2.10
N GLY A 282 -6.23 24.25 2.01
CA GLY A 282 -7.06 23.74 0.91
C GLY A 282 -8.03 24.82 0.48
N THR A 283 -8.32 24.91 -0.81
CA THR A 283 -9.29 25.91 -1.32
C THR A 283 -10.71 25.69 -0.79
N ASP A 284 -11.03 24.46 -0.43
CA ASP A 284 -12.35 24.08 0.07
C ASP A 284 -12.48 24.28 1.59
N THR A 285 -11.37 24.20 2.34
CA THR A 285 -11.38 24.22 3.81
C THR A 285 -10.60 25.39 4.42
N GLY A 286 -9.98 26.23 3.57
CA GLY A 286 -9.13 27.32 4.02
C GLY A 286 -7.85 26.87 4.71
N ILE A 287 -7.33 27.71 5.61
CA ILE A 287 -6.18 27.38 6.46
C ILE A 287 -6.64 26.37 7.50
N ARG A 288 -5.83 25.30 7.70
CA ARG A 288 -6.09 24.29 8.72
C ARG A 288 -4.88 24.07 9.61
N GLY A 289 -5.15 23.88 10.88
CA GLY A 289 -4.18 23.50 11.89
C GLY A 289 -4.62 22.23 12.60
N GLN A 290 -3.65 21.43 13.01
CA GLN A 290 -3.89 20.22 13.78
C GLN A 290 -2.87 20.10 14.90
N PHE A 291 -3.33 19.74 16.08
CA PHE A 291 -2.50 19.35 17.21
C PHE A 291 -2.90 17.95 17.66
N THR A 292 -1.91 17.07 17.86
CA THR A 292 -2.14 15.72 18.37
C THR A 292 -1.27 15.47 19.60
N TRP A 293 -1.85 14.81 20.58
CA TRP A 293 -1.13 14.22 21.70
C TRP A 293 -1.44 12.73 21.78
N ASP A 294 -0.40 11.91 21.70
CA ASP A 294 -0.50 10.46 21.83
C ASP A 294 0.23 10.03 23.11
N ASN A 295 -0.49 9.48 24.09
CA ASN A 295 0.09 8.68 25.16
C ASN A 295 0.07 7.22 24.76
N ARG A 296 1.25 6.71 24.39
CA ARG A 296 1.43 5.36 23.84
C ARG A 296 1.24 4.25 24.86
N ARG A 297 1.24 4.58 26.15
CA ARG A 297 1.15 3.62 27.24
C ARG A 297 0.62 4.28 28.49
N VAL A 298 -0.69 4.21 28.71
CA VAL A 298 -1.33 4.70 29.93
C VAL A 298 -0.98 3.80 31.12
N ASN A 299 -0.93 2.49 30.90
CA ASN A 299 -0.65 1.46 31.91
C ASN A 299 0.16 0.29 31.30
N THR A 300 0.50 -0.71 32.14
CA THR A 300 1.21 -1.91 31.73
C THR A 300 0.37 -2.87 30.88
N HIS A 301 -0.96 -2.73 30.89
CA HIS A 301 -1.87 -3.50 30.03
C HIS A 301 -1.91 -2.95 28.59
N GLY A 302 -1.05 -1.94 28.27
CA GLY A 302 -0.91 -1.40 26.92
C GLY A 302 -2.04 -0.49 26.47
N HIS A 303 -2.86 0.04 27.40
CA HIS A 303 -3.88 1.00 27.03
C HIS A 303 -3.21 2.28 26.52
N ARG A 304 -3.78 2.89 25.52
CA ARG A 304 -3.29 4.12 24.87
C ARG A 304 -4.35 5.20 24.93
N MET A 305 -3.92 6.45 24.90
CA MET A 305 -4.80 7.61 24.82
C MET A 305 -4.31 8.55 23.73
N ARG A 306 -5.22 9.07 22.93
CA ARG A 306 -4.95 10.09 21.92
C ARG A 306 -5.91 11.22 22.08
N ALA A 307 -5.41 12.46 22.05
CA ALA A 307 -6.22 13.66 21.92
C ALA A 307 -5.82 14.40 20.65
N GLU A 308 -6.80 14.95 19.97
CA GLU A 308 -6.63 15.62 18.68
C GLU A 308 -7.48 16.90 18.67
N LEU A 309 -6.88 18.00 18.25
CA LEU A 309 -7.53 19.27 17.99
C LEU A 309 -7.31 19.62 16.53
N THR A 310 -8.38 19.83 15.80
CA THR A 310 -8.34 20.26 14.39
C THR A 310 -9.13 21.55 14.27
N ALA A 311 -8.59 22.52 13.54
CA ALA A 311 -9.26 23.77 13.24
C ALA A 311 -9.04 24.12 11.76
N SER A 312 -10.11 24.50 11.08
CA SER A 312 -10.11 25.05 9.74
C SER A 312 -11.10 26.23 9.66
N GLU A 313 -11.30 26.80 8.48
CA GLU A 313 -12.29 27.87 8.31
C GLU A 313 -13.72 27.36 8.47
N ILE A 314 -13.96 26.07 8.15
CA ILE A 314 -15.30 25.45 8.17
C ILE A 314 -15.48 24.37 9.24
N THR A 315 -14.44 24.00 10.00
CA THR A 315 -14.53 22.90 10.97
C THR A 315 -13.65 23.13 12.18
N TYR A 316 -14.21 22.95 13.37
CA TYR A 316 -13.48 22.84 14.64
C TYR A 316 -13.80 21.51 15.28
N GLU A 317 -12.77 20.72 15.56
CA GLU A 317 -12.91 19.40 16.17
C GLU A 317 -11.97 19.26 17.37
N ALA A 318 -12.51 18.77 18.48
CA ALA A 318 -11.75 18.31 19.64
C ALA A 318 -12.15 16.86 19.94
N ALA A 319 -11.20 15.93 19.81
CA ALA A 319 -11.47 14.51 20.04
C ALA A 319 -10.50 13.90 21.04
N ALA A 320 -11.00 13.00 21.88
CA ALA A 320 -10.20 12.15 22.77
C ALA A 320 -10.57 10.68 22.54
N ARG A 321 -9.56 9.81 22.44
CA ARG A 321 -9.73 8.38 22.18
C ARG A 321 -8.97 7.58 23.21
N TYR A 322 -9.61 6.56 23.78
CA TYR A 322 -9.01 5.59 24.67
C TYR A 322 -9.04 4.22 24.03
N ILE A 323 -7.86 3.61 23.86
CA ILE A 323 -7.64 2.40 23.06
C ILE A 323 -7.16 1.28 23.98
N ILE A 324 -7.84 0.15 23.93
CA ILE A 324 -7.57 -1.07 24.69
C ILE A 324 -7.23 -2.17 23.71
N PRO A 325 -5.99 -2.73 23.69
CA PRO A 325 -5.67 -3.90 22.91
C PRO A 325 -6.43 -5.10 23.42
N VAL A 326 -7.05 -5.88 22.52
CA VAL A 326 -7.81 -7.09 22.84
C VAL A 326 -7.41 -8.22 21.88
N GLY A 327 -7.72 -9.46 22.23
CA GLY A 327 -7.44 -10.60 21.35
C GLY A 327 -5.99 -10.66 20.84
N ASP A 328 -5.80 -10.52 19.52
CA ASP A 328 -4.50 -10.25 18.92
C ASP A 328 -4.23 -8.74 18.94
N PRO A 329 -3.35 -8.25 19.83
CA PRO A 329 -3.15 -6.81 20.03
C PRO A 329 -2.52 -6.08 18.82
N SER A 330 -2.02 -6.83 17.83
CA SER A 330 -1.57 -6.27 16.56
C SER A 330 -2.73 -5.96 15.60
N LEU A 331 -3.87 -6.63 15.78
CA LEU A 331 -4.97 -6.65 14.82
C LEU A 331 -6.31 -6.21 15.44
N GLU A 332 -6.45 -6.34 16.77
CA GLU A 332 -7.73 -6.17 17.45
C GLU A 332 -7.64 -5.12 18.56
N LYS A 333 -8.60 -4.23 18.62
CA LYS A 333 -8.69 -3.22 19.67
C LYS A 333 -10.14 -2.86 19.97
N LEU A 334 -10.38 -2.53 21.24
CA LEU A 334 -11.57 -1.83 21.68
C LEU A 334 -11.22 -0.34 21.84
N GLU A 335 -12.03 0.54 21.28
CA GLU A 335 -11.79 1.96 21.28
C GLU A 335 -13.03 2.70 21.82
N PHE A 336 -12.81 3.65 22.72
CA PHE A 336 -13.82 4.60 23.17
C PHE A 336 -13.36 5.99 22.75
N SER A 337 -14.24 6.75 22.11
CA SER A 337 -13.95 8.12 21.68
C SER A 337 -15.04 9.07 22.15
N LEU A 338 -14.61 10.27 22.53
CA LEU A 338 -15.46 11.44 22.76
C LEU A 338 -14.99 12.53 21.82
N ALA A 339 -15.90 13.11 21.04
CA ALA A 339 -15.60 14.19 20.12
C ALA A 339 -16.62 15.32 20.28
N TYR A 340 -16.14 16.55 20.17
CA TYR A 340 -16.96 17.76 19.94
C TYR A 340 -16.58 18.28 18.55
N ILE A 341 -17.56 18.50 17.70
CA ILE A 341 -17.38 18.92 16.32
C ILE A 341 -18.35 20.07 16.04
N ASN A 342 -17.81 21.16 15.52
CA ASN A 342 -18.59 22.25 14.95
C ASN A 342 -18.16 22.42 13.49
N GLU A 343 -19.09 22.31 12.54
CA GLU A 343 -18.79 22.18 11.13
C GLU A 343 -19.89 22.80 10.27
N GLU A 344 -19.47 23.53 9.23
CA GLU A 344 -20.37 23.98 8.16
C GLU A 344 -20.50 22.88 7.09
N ILE A 345 -21.71 22.41 6.83
CA ILE A 345 -22.02 21.34 5.87
C ILE A 345 -23.00 21.87 4.83
N GLY A 346 -22.50 22.30 3.65
CA GLY A 346 -23.32 23.05 2.69
C GLY A 346 -23.77 24.39 3.27
N ASP A 347 -25.07 24.61 3.35
CA ASP A 347 -25.65 25.81 3.97
C ASP A 347 -26.11 25.58 5.43
N LEU A 348 -25.75 24.43 6.02
CA LEU A 348 -26.15 24.05 7.38
C LEU A 348 -24.97 24.17 8.35
N ASP A 349 -25.27 24.62 9.57
CA ASP A 349 -24.35 24.55 10.69
C ASP A 349 -24.61 23.30 11.52
N SER A 350 -23.59 22.51 11.82
CA SER A 350 -23.68 21.31 12.65
C SER A 350 -22.79 21.46 13.88
N GLU A 351 -23.40 21.51 15.05
CA GLU A 351 -22.70 21.43 16.33
C GLU A 351 -23.07 20.11 17.02
N ARG A 352 -22.06 19.24 17.28
CA ARG A 352 -22.35 17.91 17.80
C ARG A 352 -21.34 17.39 18.81
N VAL A 353 -21.86 16.60 19.75
CA VAL A 353 -21.09 15.79 20.68
C VAL A 353 -21.30 14.32 20.36
N GLU A 354 -20.21 13.59 20.20
CA GLU A 354 -20.25 12.16 19.83
C GLU A 354 -19.50 11.32 20.87
N LEU A 355 -20.16 10.30 21.42
CA LEU A 355 -19.55 9.25 22.23
C LEU A 355 -19.63 7.93 21.49
N THR A 356 -18.50 7.36 21.14
CA THR A 356 -18.46 6.10 20.36
C THR A 356 -17.68 5.02 21.09
N GLY A 357 -18.24 3.80 21.15
CA GLY A 357 -17.54 2.59 21.51
C GLY A 357 -17.41 1.68 20.29
N GLY A 358 -16.20 1.21 19.97
CA GLY A 358 -15.96 0.42 18.76
C GLY A 358 -15.01 -0.73 18.97
N LEU A 359 -15.31 -1.90 18.39
CA LEU A 359 -14.44 -3.08 18.33
C LEU A 359 -13.88 -3.20 16.91
N THR A 360 -12.56 -3.03 16.79
CA THR A 360 -11.83 -3.24 15.53
C THR A 360 -11.25 -4.63 15.49
N GLN A 361 -11.45 -5.32 14.35
CA GLN A 361 -10.88 -6.64 14.07
C GLN A 361 -10.35 -6.70 12.64
N VAL A 362 -9.35 -7.54 12.36
CA VAL A 362 -8.76 -7.69 11.03
C VAL A 362 -8.92 -9.13 10.54
N PHE A 363 -9.54 -9.27 9.36
CA PHE A 363 -9.76 -10.54 8.68
C PHE A 363 -9.08 -10.52 7.31
N GLY A 364 -7.87 -11.08 7.22
CA GLY A 364 -7.06 -11.05 6.01
C GLY A 364 -6.71 -9.62 5.60
N ARG A 365 -7.29 -9.12 4.51
CA ARG A 365 -7.10 -7.75 4.02
C ARG A 365 -8.21 -6.76 4.45
N TRP A 366 -9.14 -7.19 5.27
CA TRP A 366 -10.27 -6.38 5.69
C TRP A 366 -10.18 -6.02 7.17
N GLN A 367 -10.28 -4.74 7.47
CA GLN A 367 -10.53 -4.24 8.81
C GLN A 367 -12.03 -4.06 8.99
N GLN A 368 -12.60 -4.73 9.96
CA GLN A 368 -13.98 -4.58 10.41
C GLN A 368 -14.00 -3.69 11.66
N VAL A 369 -14.98 -2.81 11.76
CA VAL A 369 -15.31 -2.09 12.99
C VAL A 369 -16.78 -2.28 13.30
N LEU A 370 -17.07 -2.87 14.45
CA LEU A 370 -18.40 -2.87 15.05
C LEU A 370 -18.46 -1.69 16.01
N PHE A 371 -19.44 -0.80 15.88
CA PHE A 371 -19.52 0.37 16.73
C PHE A 371 -20.93 0.66 17.22
N LEU A 372 -20.99 1.37 18.34
CA LEU A 372 -22.18 2.01 18.89
C LEU A 372 -21.82 3.47 19.19
N GLN A 373 -22.54 4.40 18.59
CA GLN A 373 -22.33 5.82 18.75
C GLN A 373 -23.57 6.46 19.37
N LEU A 374 -23.37 7.28 20.38
CA LEU A 374 -24.36 8.22 20.89
C LEU A 374 -23.96 9.60 20.37
N LYS A 375 -24.86 10.25 19.66
CA LYS A 375 -24.65 11.55 19.03
C LYS A 375 -25.77 12.50 19.47
N ASP A 376 -25.38 13.67 19.95
CA ASP A 376 -26.24 14.81 20.20
C ASP A 376 -25.83 15.93 19.27
N GLU A 377 -26.71 16.33 18.36
CA GLU A 377 -26.41 17.26 17.27
C GLU A 377 -27.47 18.34 17.17
N THR A 378 -27.01 19.59 17.19
CA THR A 378 -27.80 20.77 16.84
C THR A 378 -27.51 21.16 15.41
N THR A 379 -28.52 21.18 14.56
CA THR A 379 -28.45 21.65 13.16
C THR A 379 -29.03 23.06 13.08
N GLY A 380 -28.22 24.02 12.65
CA GLY A 380 -28.64 25.38 12.32
C GLY A 380 -29.01 25.49 10.84
N PHE A 381 -30.13 26.12 10.54
CA PHE A 381 -30.65 26.35 9.19
C PHE A 381 -30.42 27.79 8.73
N PRO A 382 -30.39 28.07 7.41
CA PRO A 382 -30.17 29.41 6.87
C PRO A 382 -31.21 30.45 7.30
N ASP A 383 -32.40 30.01 7.64
CA ASP A 383 -33.49 30.89 8.16
C ASP A 383 -33.31 31.29 9.63
N GLY A 384 -32.25 30.77 10.29
CA GLY A 384 -31.95 31.02 11.70
C GLY A 384 -32.71 30.11 12.67
N THR A 385 -33.41 29.11 12.19
CA THR A 385 -33.99 28.05 13.02
C THR A 385 -32.93 27.02 13.39
N GLU A 386 -33.13 26.34 14.52
CA GLU A 386 -32.26 25.28 15.00
C GLU A 386 -33.12 24.04 15.34
N ASP A 387 -32.59 22.88 15.01
CA ASP A 387 -33.15 21.58 15.40
C ASP A 387 -32.13 20.75 16.15
N ASN A 388 -32.56 20.01 17.16
CA ASN A 388 -31.70 19.17 17.98
C ASN A 388 -32.11 17.72 17.88
N ALA A 389 -31.15 16.81 17.62
CA ALA A 389 -31.41 15.40 17.51
C ALA A 389 -30.43 14.56 18.34
N LEU A 390 -30.96 13.76 19.24
CA LEU A 390 -30.21 12.73 19.97
C LEU A 390 -30.38 11.39 19.25
N LEU A 391 -29.25 10.79 18.83
CA LEU A 391 -29.22 9.57 18.05
C LEU A 391 -28.38 8.49 18.72
N LEU A 392 -28.89 7.27 18.80
CA LEU A 392 -28.12 6.08 19.14
C LEU A 392 -27.91 5.25 17.86
N ILE A 393 -26.66 5.15 17.41
CA ILE A 393 -26.30 4.65 16.09
C ILE A 393 -25.44 3.38 16.22
N PRO A 394 -26.01 2.18 16.23
CA PRO A 394 -25.27 0.96 15.96
C PRO A 394 -24.82 0.92 14.50
N GLY A 395 -23.62 0.37 14.28
CA GLY A 395 -23.11 0.25 12.92
C GLY A 395 -21.97 -0.76 12.77
N ILE A 396 -21.71 -1.10 11.53
CA ILE A 396 -20.61 -1.96 11.11
C ILE A 396 -19.95 -1.34 9.88
N SER A 397 -18.62 -1.31 9.89
CA SER A 397 -17.87 -0.88 8.71
C SER A 397 -16.77 -1.87 8.34
N TYR A 398 -16.42 -1.89 7.06
CA TYR A 398 -15.33 -2.66 6.49
C TYR A 398 -14.43 -1.75 5.65
N ALA A 399 -13.14 -1.75 5.96
CA ALA A 399 -12.14 -1.05 5.18
C ALA A 399 -11.09 -2.02 4.65
N SER A 400 -10.67 -1.88 3.39
CA SER A 400 -9.57 -2.67 2.86
C SER A 400 -8.23 -2.13 3.38
N LEU A 401 -7.37 -3.03 3.88
CA LEU A 401 -6.01 -2.70 4.25
C LEU A 401 -5.12 -2.65 3.00
N PRO A 402 -4.14 -1.73 2.94
CA PRO A 402 -3.19 -1.69 1.85
C PRO A 402 -2.32 -2.95 1.82
N PRO A 403 -2.00 -3.51 0.65
CA PRO A 403 -1.23 -4.75 0.53
C PRO A 403 0.22 -4.64 1.03
N ASN A 404 0.86 -3.46 0.98
CA ASN A 404 2.21 -3.20 1.52
C ASN A 404 2.40 -1.70 1.78
N PHE A 405 2.97 -1.35 2.94
CA PHE A 405 3.31 0.02 3.34
C PHE A 405 4.46 0.65 2.53
N LEU A 406 5.18 -0.13 1.71
CA LEU A 406 6.46 0.26 1.12
C LEU A 406 6.42 0.63 -0.37
N THR A 407 5.31 0.44 -1.05
CA THR A 407 5.22 0.78 -2.47
C THR A 407 4.57 2.15 -2.67
N GLY A 408 5.38 3.13 -2.84
CA GLY A 408 5.22 4.42 -3.49
C GLY A 408 3.80 5.01 -3.64
N TRP A 409 3.57 5.80 -4.64
CA TRP A 409 2.45 6.68 -4.92
C TRP A 409 1.04 6.05 -4.94
N VAL A 410 0.89 4.74 -4.99
CA VAL A 410 -0.35 4.11 -5.40
C VAL A 410 -0.76 3.00 -4.44
N ARG A 411 -1.85 3.23 -3.71
CA ARG A 411 -2.71 2.11 -3.28
C ARG A 411 -3.38 1.58 -4.55
N ASP A 412 -3.13 0.35 -4.93
CA ASP A 412 -3.78 -0.26 -6.10
C ASP A 412 -5.30 -0.26 -5.99
N ALA A 413 -5.83 -0.39 -4.77
CA ALA A 413 -7.24 -0.31 -4.49
C ALA A 413 -7.52 0.03 -3.02
N ALA A 414 -8.52 0.86 -2.77
CA ALA A 414 -9.09 1.14 -1.45
C ALA A 414 -10.60 0.98 -1.52
N TYR A 415 -11.16 0.21 -0.57
CA TYR A 415 -12.58 -0.02 -0.46
C TYR A 415 -13.04 0.26 0.97
N TYR A 416 -14.18 0.90 1.10
CA TYR A 416 -14.85 1.15 2.37
C TYR A 416 -16.34 0.89 2.21
N PHE A 417 -16.93 0.23 3.20
CA PHE A 417 -18.36 -0.03 3.29
C PHE A 417 -18.79 0.22 4.73
N GLU A 418 -19.96 0.83 4.90
CA GLU A 418 -20.57 1.08 6.20
C GLU A 418 -22.07 0.84 6.12
N LEU A 419 -22.59 0.19 7.13
CA LEU A 419 -24.01 0.07 7.39
C LEU A 419 -24.25 0.53 8.83
N SER A 420 -25.04 1.58 9.00
CA SER A 420 -25.38 2.16 10.29
C SER A 420 -26.85 2.55 10.32
N GLY A 421 -27.42 2.74 11.49
CA GLY A 421 -28.81 3.14 11.58
C GLY A 421 -29.15 3.60 13.00
N SER A 422 -30.26 4.32 13.10
CA SER A 422 -30.71 4.91 14.37
C SER A 422 -32.21 4.58 14.55
N PRO A 423 -32.56 3.62 15.37
CA PRO A 423 -33.95 3.27 15.61
C PRO A 423 -34.56 4.10 16.76
N GLN A 424 -35.71 4.72 16.54
CA GLN A 424 -36.46 5.44 17.58
C GLN A 424 -36.84 4.53 18.77
N SER A 425 -37.00 3.23 18.53
CA SER A 425 -37.30 2.25 19.61
C SER A 425 -36.21 2.16 20.69
N LEU A 426 -35.00 2.66 20.42
CA LEU A 426 -33.88 2.75 21.36
C LEU A 426 -33.67 4.16 21.93
N GLY A 427 -34.64 5.07 21.74
CA GLY A 427 -34.61 6.44 22.29
C GLY A 427 -33.95 7.48 21.39
N SER A 428 -33.86 7.21 20.09
CA SER A 428 -33.38 8.18 19.10
C SER A 428 -34.52 9.06 18.58
N ASP A 429 -34.22 10.31 18.26
CA ASP A 429 -35.21 11.27 17.75
C ASP A 429 -35.54 11.01 16.27
N ALA A 430 -34.60 10.45 15.48
CA ALA A 430 -34.83 10.06 14.10
C ALA A 430 -34.64 8.55 13.89
N SER A 431 -35.46 7.96 12.99
CA SER A 431 -35.35 6.56 12.59
C SER A 431 -34.84 6.47 11.15
N TYR A 432 -33.66 5.87 10.98
CA TYR A 432 -33.09 5.65 9.65
C TYR A 432 -32.20 4.40 9.59
N LEU A 433 -31.98 3.90 8.40
CA LEU A 433 -30.93 2.93 8.03
C LEU A 433 -30.09 3.54 6.90
N ARG A 434 -28.77 3.64 7.10
CA ARG A 434 -27.84 4.28 6.18
C ARG A 434 -26.81 3.28 5.68
N PHE A 435 -26.65 3.20 4.38
CA PHE A 435 -25.57 2.48 3.72
C PHE A 435 -24.65 3.47 3.01
N TYR A 436 -23.35 3.31 3.17
CA TYR A 436 -22.34 4.08 2.47
C TYR A 436 -21.25 3.18 1.93
N ALA A 437 -20.87 3.38 0.69
CA ALA A 437 -19.79 2.65 0.03
C ALA A 437 -18.86 3.62 -0.71
N ARG A 438 -17.56 3.38 -0.62
CA ARG A 438 -16.54 4.11 -1.35
C ARG A 438 -15.52 3.15 -1.91
N ALA A 439 -15.15 3.34 -3.17
CA ALA A 439 -14.15 2.55 -3.86
C ALA A 439 -13.19 3.47 -4.63
N GLU A 440 -11.91 3.16 -4.57
CA GLU A 440 -10.88 3.80 -5.38
C GLU A 440 -9.94 2.72 -5.90
N ARG A 441 -9.59 2.81 -7.19
CA ARG A 441 -8.61 1.90 -7.79
C ARG A 441 -7.75 2.62 -8.81
N VAL A 442 -6.47 2.24 -8.85
CA VAL A 442 -5.50 2.75 -9.82
C VAL A 442 -4.93 1.58 -10.61
N TRP A 443 -4.91 1.70 -11.93
CA TRP A 443 -4.33 0.74 -12.86
C TRP A 443 -3.14 1.36 -13.57
N GLY A 444 -2.01 0.66 -13.61
CA GLY A 444 -0.91 0.97 -14.51
C GLY A 444 -1.26 0.55 -15.94
N LEU A 445 -1.27 1.49 -16.87
CA LEU A 445 -1.56 1.24 -18.30
C LEU A 445 -0.30 0.93 -19.13
N GLY A 446 0.85 0.84 -18.45
CA GLY A 446 2.16 0.67 -19.07
C GLY A 446 2.93 1.98 -19.22
N GLY A 447 4.26 1.89 -19.04
CA GLY A 447 5.12 3.07 -19.00
C GLY A 447 4.69 4.07 -17.92
N PRO A 448 4.64 5.39 -18.23
CA PRO A 448 4.34 6.42 -17.25
C PRO A 448 2.83 6.68 -17.04
N TRP A 449 1.94 5.88 -17.60
CA TRP A 449 0.50 6.13 -17.59
C TRP A 449 -0.24 5.33 -16.53
N HIS A 450 -1.19 6.00 -15.86
CA HIS A 450 -2.06 5.41 -14.85
C HIS A 450 -3.50 5.85 -15.08
N LEU A 451 -4.44 4.96 -14.83
CA LEU A 451 -5.86 5.26 -14.78
C LEU A 451 -6.33 5.12 -13.34
N ARG A 452 -6.90 6.19 -12.79
CA ARG A 452 -7.54 6.20 -11.47
C ARG A 452 -9.06 6.26 -11.66
N ALA A 453 -9.77 5.38 -10.97
CA ALA A 453 -11.22 5.47 -10.85
C ALA A 453 -11.60 5.57 -9.38
N ARG A 454 -12.56 6.42 -9.07
CA ARG A 454 -13.14 6.60 -7.74
C ARG A 454 -14.66 6.59 -7.87
N GLY A 455 -15.33 5.98 -6.88
CA GLY A 455 -16.78 5.97 -6.80
C GLY A 455 -17.26 6.04 -5.37
N GLU A 456 -18.36 6.72 -5.13
CA GLU A 456 -19.08 6.79 -3.86
C GLU A 456 -20.56 6.52 -4.10
N LEU A 457 -21.16 5.75 -3.21
CA LEU A 457 -22.58 5.46 -3.19
C LEU A 457 -23.06 5.60 -1.74
N GLY A 458 -24.05 6.41 -1.52
CA GLY A 458 -24.73 6.56 -0.24
C GLY A 458 -26.24 6.41 -0.44
N THR A 459 -26.92 5.81 0.52
CA THR A 459 -28.38 5.78 0.56
C THR A 459 -28.84 5.68 2.01
N SER A 460 -29.88 6.42 2.34
CA SER A 460 -30.55 6.38 3.64
C SER A 460 -32.02 6.04 3.41
N TRP A 461 -32.51 5.12 4.18
CA TRP A 461 -33.95 4.87 4.31
C TRP A 461 -34.38 5.53 5.61
N VAL A 462 -35.11 6.60 5.52
CA VAL A 462 -35.55 7.44 6.64
C VAL A 462 -37.06 7.60 6.61
N ASP A 463 -37.68 7.66 7.78
CA ASP A 463 -39.13 7.85 7.89
C ASP A 463 -39.53 9.30 7.56
N GLU A 464 -38.71 10.28 8.00
CA GLU A 464 -38.90 11.72 7.76
C GLU A 464 -37.53 12.38 7.54
N PHE A 465 -37.29 12.92 6.34
CA PHE A 465 -36.01 13.50 5.96
C PHE A 465 -35.65 14.74 6.80
N SER A 466 -36.65 15.57 7.11
CA SER A 466 -36.48 16.77 7.96
C SER A 466 -35.91 16.47 9.33
N ALA A 467 -36.25 15.32 9.92
CA ALA A 467 -35.71 14.88 11.21
C ALA A 467 -34.26 14.37 11.14
N LEU A 468 -33.65 14.30 9.94
CA LEU A 468 -32.28 13.85 9.78
C LEU A 468 -31.31 15.01 9.97
N PRO A 469 -30.43 14.98 11.01
CA PRO A 469 -29.49 16.07 11.24
C PRO A 469 -28.48 16.20 10.12
N ALA A 470 -27.86 17.37 9.97
CA ALA A 470 -26.96 17.73 8.88
C ALA A 470 -25.86 16.68 8.62
N SER A 471 -25.22 16.17 9.70
CA SER A 471 -24.13 15.19 9.59
C SER A 471 -24.54 13.82 9.04
N GLN A 472 -25.84 13.52 9.02
CA GLN A 472 -26.38 12.26 8.49
C GLN A 472 -26.88 12.36 7.05
N ARG A 473 -27.09 13.59 6.54
CA ARG A 473 -27.46 13.84 5.14
C ARG A 473 -26.27 13.65 4.22
N PHE A 474 -26.52 13.37 2.96
CA PHE A 474 -25.48 13.29 1.94
C PHE A 474 -25.34 14.61 1.18
N PHE A 475 -24.09 14.99 0.92
CA PHE A 475 -23.71 16.13 0.10
C PHE A 475 -22.67 15.71 -0.92
N ALA A 476 -22.58 16.42 -2.05
CA ALA A 476 -21.54 16.23 -3.05
C ALA A 476 -20.92 17.59 -3.46
N GLY A 477 -19.86 17.57 -4.26
CA GLY A 477 -19.04 18.74 -4.60
C GLY A 477 -17.72 18.75 -3.86
N GLY A 478 -16.78 19.60 -4.31
CA GLY A 478 -15.44 19.75 -3.75
C GLY A 478 -14.37 18.86 -4.39
N ASP A 479 -13.13 18.99 -3.88
CA ASP A 479 -11.90 18.41 -4.45
C ASP A 479 -11.91 16.86 -4.51
N ARG A 480 -12.68 16.21 -3.64
CA ARG A 480 -12.82 14.75 -3.56
C ARG A 480 -14.11 14.20 -4.12
N SER A 481 -14.94 15.04 -4.70
CA SER A 481 -16.26 14.67 -5.24
C SER A 481 -16.37 15.16 -6.69
N VAL A 482 -17.25 16.11 -6.99
CA VAL A 482 -17.44 16.73 -8.31
C VAL A 482 -16.72 18.08 -8.30
N ARG A 483 -15.49 18.14 -8.80
CA ARG A 483 -14.55 19.28 -8.66
C ARG A 483 -15.01 20.59 -9.34
N GLY A 484 -16.01 20.55 -10.19
CA GLY A 484 -16.61 21.76 -10.77
C GLY A 484 -17.45 22.58 -9.78
N PHE A 485 -17.82 22.00 -8.65
CA PHE A 485 -18.69 22.55 -7.61
C PHE A 485 -17.92 22.77 -6.30
N ALA A 486 -18.39 23.67 -5.42
CA ALA A 486 -17.80 23.86 -4.09
C ALA A 486 -18.00 22.62 -3.22
N ILE A 487 -17.26 22.57 -2.08
CA ILE A 487 -17.47 21.52 -1.09
C ILE A 487 -18.92 21.56 -0.59
N ASN A 488 -19.58 20.40 -0.63
CA ASN A 488 -20.97 20.24 -0.18
C ASN A 488 -22.00 21.15 -0.86
N GLU A 489 -21.70 21.73 -2.03
CA GLU A 489 -22.61 22.62 -2.80
C GLU A 489 -23.76 21.84 -3.46
N LEU A 490 -23.61 20.53 -3.66
CA LEU A 490 -24.64 19.70 -4.30
C LEU A 490 -25.50 18.97 -3.26
N PRO A 491 -26.83 18.97 -3.44
CA PRO A 491 -27.60 19.43 -4.60
C PRO A 491 -27.62 20.96 -4.76
N LEU A 492 -27.63 21.42 -6.03
CA LEU A 492 -27.74 22.84 -6.34
C LEU A 492 -29.14 23.37 -6.04
N GLY A 493 -29.17 24.42 -5.23
CA GLY A 493 -30.43 25.08 -4.84
C GLY A 493 -31.32 24.20 -3.98
N ASN A 494 -32.34 24.80 -3.43
CA ASN A 494 -33.38 24.06 -2.73
C ASN A 494 -34.15 23.23 -3.73
N THR A 495 -33.78 21.96 -3.92
CA THR A 495 -34.44 21.06 -4.88
C THR A 495 -35.81 20.63 -4.37
N GLY A 496 -36.69 21.59 -4.18
CA GLY A 496 -38.11 21.40 -4.28
C GLY A 496 -38.76 20.50 -3.24
N ASN A 497 -38.14 20.21 -2.12
CA ASN A 497 -38.84 19.69 -0.96
C ASN A 497 -39.22 20.84 -0.01
N THR A 498 -39.88 21.86 -0.58
CA THR A 498 -40.77 22.62 0.27
C THR A 498 -41.96 21.70 0.51
N ASP A 499 -42.09 21.23 1.74
CA ASP A 499 -43.38 20.71 2.17
C ASP A 499 -44.48 21.75 1.85
N ASP A 500 -45.77 21.35 1.87
CA ASP A 500 -46.89 22.27 1.65
C ASP A 500 -46.92 23.50 2.59
N THR A 501 -45.98 23.57 3.55
CA THR A 501 -45.78 24.63 4.54
C THR A 501 -44.72 25.66 4.14
N GLY A 502 -43.92 25.41 3.08
CA GLY A 502 -42.91 26.36 2.58
C GLY A 502 -41.64 26.44 3.42
N SER A 503 -41.34 25.48 4.32
CA SER A 503 -40.11 25.40 5.05
C SER A 503 -38.96 24.87 4.16
N ASP A 504 -37.82 25.54 4.24
CA ASP A 504 -36.59 25.16 3.55
C ASP A 504 -35.88 24.08 4.38
N ASP A 505 -35.85 22.82 3.92
CA ASP A 505 -35.23 21.69 4.63
C ASP A 505 -33.68 21.79 4.67
N GLY A 506 -33.11 22.92 4.24
CA GLY A 506 -31.69 23.24 4.42
C GLY A 506 -30.70 22.44 3.59
N GLY A 507 -31.15 21.72 2.57
CA GLY A 507 -30.26 21.03 1.62
C GLY A 507 -29.79 19.64 2.05
N GLY A 508 -28.93 19.05 1.20
CA GLY A 508 -28.49 17.66 1.31
C GLY A 508 -29.48 16.67 0.69
N GLY A 509 -29.18 15.38 0.76
CA GLY A 509 -30.00 14.31 0.19
C GLY A 509 -29.95 13.02 1.00
N GLU A 510 -31.00 12.19 0.80
CA GLU A 510 -31.04 10.82 1.29
C GLU A 510 -30.06 9.91 0.54
N ASN A 511 -29.74 10.26 -0.70
CA ASN A 511 -28.93 9.48 -1.60
C ASN A 511 -27.75 10.29 -2.11
N LYS A 512 -26.64 9.60 -2.41
CA LYS A 512 -25.44 10.16 -3.04
C LYS A 512 -24.89 9.20 -4.07
N VAL A 513 -24.57 9.71 -5.24
CA VAL A 513 -23.81 8.99 -6.26
C VAL A 513 -22.70 9.88 -6.77
N VAL A 514 -21.45 9.44 -6.70
CA VAL A 514 -20.29 10.16 -7.24
C VAL A 514 -19.40 9.18 -7.98
N GLY A 515 -18.93 9.57 -9.16
CA GLY A 515 -17.97 8.86 -9.97
C GLY A 515 -16.88 9.80 -10.49
N SER A 516 -15.65 9.36 -10.51
CA SER A 516 -14.50 10.10 -11.05
C SER A 516 -13.59 9.18 -11.83
N LEU A 517 -13.19 9.61 -13.02
CA LEU A 517 -12.15 8.95 -13.83
C LEU A 517 -11.03 9.95 -14.08
N GLU A 518 -9.80 9.56 -13.80
CA GLU A 518 -8.62 10.40 -13.94
C GLU A 518 -7.52 9.63 -14.69
N LEU A 519 -7.07 10.17 -15.83
CA LEU A 519 -5.92 9.67 -16.57
C LEU A 519 -4.69 10.47 -16.15
N GLU A 520 -3.74 9.79 -15.53
CA GLU A 520 -2.54 10.37 -14.95
C GLU A 520 -1.30 9.98 -15.77
N ARG A 521 -0.31 10.89 -15.85
CA ARG A 521 0.98 10.63 -16.47
C ARG A 521 2.12 11.16 -15.61
N ASP A 522 3.10 10.29 -15.34
CA ASP A 522 4.35 10.67 -14.70
C ASP A 522 5.28 11.33 -15.74
N PHE A 523 5.64 12.59 -15.52
CA PHE A 523 6.62 13.30 -16.33
C PHE A 523 8.04 13.21 -15.75
N ARG A 524 8.12 13.14 -14.41
CA ARG A 524 9.34 12.94 -13.61
C ARG A 524 8.97 12.17 -12.33
N GLU A 525 9.96 11.69 -11.59
CA GLU A 525 9.77 10.95 -10.32
C GLU A 525 8.84 11.65 -9.32
N ASN A 526 8.84 12.99 -9.32
CA ASN A 526 8.09 13.81 -8.37
C ASN A 526 6.97 14.66 -9.01
N PHE A 527 6.75 14.53 -10.31
CA PHE A 527 5.79 15.37 -11.03
C PHE A 527 4.86 14.55 -11.90
N ARG A 528 3.55 14.67 -11.63
CA ARG A 528 2.48 13.97 -12.32
C ARG A 528 1.44 14.97 -12.82
N GLY A 529 1.00 14.84 -14.06
CA GLY A 529 -0.14 15.57 -14.62
C GLY A 529 -1.33 14.63 -14.74
N ALA A 530 -2.52 15.20 -14.72
CA ALA A 530 -3.78 14.50 -14.81
C ALA A 530 -4.80 15.23 -15.67
N VAL A 531 -5.69 14.48 -16.31
CA VAL A 531 -6.95 14.96 -16.86
C VAL A 531 -8.07 14.12 -16.26
N PHE A 532 -9.18 14.76 -15.90
CA PHE A 532 -10.23 14.08 -15.17
C PHE A 532 -11.65 14.47 -15.62
N PHE A 533 -12.56 13.57 -15.33
CA PHE A 533 -13.99 13.76 -15.47
C PHE A 533 -14.69 13.26 -14.21
N ASP A 534 -15.52 14.10 -13.61
CA ASP A 534 -16.28 13.79 -12.42
C ASP A 534 -17.78 13.91 -12.73
N VAL A 535 -18.57 13.04 -12.13
CA VAL A 535 -20.04 13.02 -12.22
C VAL A 535 -20.60 12.65 -10.87
N GLY A 536 -21.67 13.31 -10.44
CA GLY A 536 -22.35 12.94 -9.20
C GLY A 536 -23.33 13.99 -8.71
N ASN A 537 -24.11 13.60 -7.72
CA ASN A 537 -25.03 14.47 -7.00
C ASN A 537 -25.40 13.84 -5.66
N ALA A 538 -25.98 14.64 -4.77
CA ALA A 538 -26.80 14.17 -3.65
C ALA A 538 -28.28 14.50 -3.98
N PHE A 539 -29.23 13.66 -3.57
CA PHE A 539 -30.63 13.82 -3.99
C PHE A 539 -31.57 12.98 -3.12
N ASN A 540 -32.84 13.40 -3.09
CA ASN A 540 -33.91 12.63 -2.46
C ASN A 540 -34.61 11.72 -3.49
N ASP A 541 -34.80 12.19 -4.74
CA ASP A 541 -35.41 11.44 -5.82
C ASP A 541 -34.38 10.92 -6.82
N TRP A 542 -34.46 9.64 -7.17
CA TRP A 542 -33.59 8.99 -8.16
C TRP A 542 -33.75 9.52 -9.59
N SER A 543 -34.79 10.32 -9.86
CA SER A 543 -34.95 11.03 -11.12
C SER A 543 -34.16 12.33 -11.23
N THR A 544 -33.55 12.79 -10.12
CA THR A 544 -32.69 13.99 -10.10
C THR A 544 -31.48 13.80 -11.00
N PRO A 545 -31.19 14.75 -11.92
CA PRO A 545 -30.05 14.65 -12.81
C PRO A 545 -28.72 14.69 -12.04
N LEU A 546 -27.72 13.96 -12.54
CA LEU A 546 -26.37 14.03 -12.03
C LEU A 546 -25.65 15.23 -12.64
N GLU A 547 -24.92 15.95 -11.81
CA GLU A 547 -24.01 17.02 -12.21
C GLU A 547 -22.68 16.46 -12.68
N TYR A 548 -22.00 17.14 -13.62
CA TYR A 548 -20.72 16.68 -14.12
C TYR A 548 -19.74 17.82 -14.38
N SER A 549 -18.46 17.49 -14.23
CA SER A 549 -17.36 18.41 -14.44
C SER A 549 -16.17 17.74 -15.11
N ALA A 550 -15.32 18.53 -15.74
CA ALA A 550 -14.05 18.07 -16.28
C ALA A 550 -12.94 19.05 -15.94
N GLY A 551 -11.71 18.55 -15.90
CA GLY A 551 -10.58 19.39 -15.54
C GLY A 551 -9.24 18.77 -15.81
N ILE A 552 -8.21 19.55 -15.44
CA ILE A 552 -6.81 19.18 -15.51
C ILE A 552 -6.17 19.40 -14.15
N GLY A 553 -5.15 18.61 -13.84
CA GLY A 553 -4.47 18.72 -12.56
C GLY A 553 -2.99 18.38 -12.64
N VAL A 554 -2.26 18.87 -11.65
CA VAL A 554 -0.85 18.52 -11.43
C VAL A 554 -0.63 18.14 -9.99
N ARG A 555 0.26 17.20 -9.77
CA ARG A 555 0.68 16.72 -8.45
C ARG A 555 2.19 16.83 -8.37
N PHE A 556 2.67 17.47 -7.31
CA PHE A 556 4.08 17.58 -7.02
C PHE A 556 4.39 16.99 -5.65
N ARG A 557 5.25 15.98 -5.62
CA ARG A 557 5.64 15.29 -4.40
C ARG A 557 7.01 15.75 -3.94
N LEU A 558 7.06 16.28 -2.73
CA LEU A 558 8.26 16.52 -1.95
C LEU A 558 8.43 15.39 -0.92
N PRO A 559 9.61 15.21 -0.32
CA PRO A 559 9.84 14.14 0.67
C PRO A 559 8.87 14.16 1.86
N MET A 560 8.37 15.33 2.25
CA MET A 560 7.47 15.51 3.40
C MET A 560 6.15 16.20 3.04
N LEU A 561 5.93 16.55 1.77
CA LEU A 561 4.81 17.37 1.35
C LEU A 561 4.30 16.96 -0.04
N MET A 562 3.00 16.90 -0.22
CA MET A 562 2.36 16.76 -1.52
C MET A 562 1.55 18.01 -1.84
N ILE A 563 1.81 18.62 -2.99
CA ILE A 563 1.06 19.76 -3.51
C ILE A 563 0.25 19.29 -4.70
N GLY A 564 -1.06 19.41 -4.62
CA GLY A 564 -2.00 19.14 -5.69
C GLY A 564 -2.64 20.44 -6.17
N VAL A 565 -2.71 20.64 -7.48
CA VAL A 565 -3.39 21.77 -8.11
C VAL A 565 -4.30 21.24 -9.19
N ASP A 566 -5.59 21.54 -9.11
CA ASP A 566 -6.58 21.19 -10.12
C ASP A 566 -7.32 22.44 -10.60
N VAL A 567 -7.70 22.44 -11.87
CA VAL A 567 -8.64 23.39 -12.45
C VAL A 567 -9.78 22.59 -13.04
N ALA A 568 -10.97 22.80 -12.53
CA ALA A 568 -12.19 22.09 -12.91
C ALA A 568 -13.26 23.05 -13.39
N GLN A 569 -14.00 22.65 -14.43
CA GLN A 569 -15.15 23.36 -14.96
C GLN A 569 -16.41 22.49 -14.79
N ALA A 570 -17.43 23.03 -14.16
CA ALA A 570 -18.78 22.46 -14.24
C ALA A 570 -19.29 22.55 -15.69
N LEU A 571 -19.80 21.43 -16.20
CA LEU A 571 -20.26 21.35 -17.60
C LEU A 571 -21.77 21.18 -17.68
N SER A 572 -22.40 20.68 -16.62
CA SER A 572 -23.85 20.51 -16.52
C SER A 572 -24.59 21.81 -16.20
N GLU A 573 -23.90 22.77 -15.58
CA GLU A 573 -24.49 24.03 -15.16
C GLU A 573 -23.89 25.21 -15.97
N SER A 574 -24.75 25.99 -16.62
CA SER A 574 -24.32 27.09 -17.48
C SER A 574 -23.97 28.35 -16.66
N GLY A 575 -22.83 28.98 -16.98
CA GLY A 575 -22.40 30.24 -16.34
C GLY A 575 -21.52 30.08 -15.13
N MET A 576 -21.27 28.87 -14.64
CA MET A 576 -20.29 28.62 -13.59
C MET A 576 -18.88 28.92 -14.07
N LYS A 577 -18.07 29.56 -13.20
CA LYS A 577 -16.66 29.85 -13.49
C LYS A 577 -15.82 28.60 -13.18
N PRO A 578 -14.68 28.42 -13.89
CA PRO A 578 -13.73 27.39 -13.51
C PRO A 578 -13.31 27.52 -12.05
N ARG A 579 -13.27 26.39 -11.34
CA ARG A 579 -12.80 26.33 -9.96
C ARG A 579 -11.35 25.89 -9.91
N PHE A 580 -10.63 26.50 -9.01
CA PHE A 580 -9.24 26.20 -8.74
C PHE A 580 -9.14 25.49 -7.39
N HIS A 581 -8.55 24.30 -7.39
CA HIS A 581 -8.32 23.55 -6.17
C HIS A 581 -6.82 23.47 -5.88
N LEU A 582 -6.41 23.97 -4.73
CA LEU A 582 -5.05 23.82 -4.20
C LEU A 582 -5.14 22.98 -2.93
N ASN A 583 -4.42 21.87 -2.91
CA ASN A 583 -4.33 21.02 -1.73
C ASN A 583 -2.86 20.81 -1.36
N ILE A 584 -2.50 21.22 -0.16
CA ILE A 584 -1.17 21.02 0.42
C ILE A 584 -1.32 20.06 1.59
N THR A 585 -0.74 18.87 1.44
CA THR A 585 -0.85 17.79 2.43
C THR A 585 0.53 17.34 2.86
N GLN A 586 0.75 17.23 4.16
CA GLN A 586 1.97 16.63 4.69
C GLN A 586 1.94 15.12 4.42
N VAL A 587 3.03 14.60 3.85
CA VAL A 587 3.26 13.16 3.68
C VAL A 587 4.03 12.69 4.91
N LEU A 588 3.34 12.05 5.85
CA LEU A 588 3.95 11.39 7.03
C LEU A 588 4.48 10.01 6.67
#